data_7b923f41133f893c750da6b223d09102
#
_entry.id   7b923f41133f893c750da6b223d09102
#
_cell.length_a   1.000
_cell.length_b   1.000
_cell.length_c   1.000
_cell.angle_alpha   90.00
_cell.angle_beta   90.00
_cell.angle_gamma   90.00
#
_symmetry.space_group_name_H-M   'P 1'
#
loop_
_entity.id
_entity.type
_entity.pdbx_description
1 polymer ?
#
loop_
_entity_poly.entity_id
_entity_poly.type
_entity_poly.pdbx_seq_one_letter_code
_entity_poly.pdbx_strand_id
1 'polypeptide(L)'
;VEEFLVAAALTGAATVHTALQHRSKRLWLLVSTLLVLVQPTAWAEGNMHKVGIVSFFSLDRSPNLKRAMDTIRASVPSQNVTFEFRIAEGKSDRYPQLVTDLVQQHVDVIFALPGSAAVAAQQVTTTVPIVFMIAANPVTLGLVKSLEKPGGNITGLYEELPDFQSKRMALLTEMVPQAKTIGILWDAHSWGERVGSEMARRAEKAVLAAGARAEIVAVRGPDDLERAFSLLKQAQVDGLLIEQGPLFIFQAKKLAELAAEAKLPAIYPLSNYTQAGGLASLGPDLADNFQHTAGYIGKILNGANPADLAVEGSEKTLLTVNSKAAKNLGIPIPPQVQSRADSIIE
;
A
#
# COMPACT_ATOMS: atom_id res chain seq x y z
N VAL A 1 52.66 -52.76 -68.85
CA VAL A 1 52.02 -53.47 -67.73
C VAL A 1 52.03 -52.59 -66.46
N GLU A 2 53.10 -51.79 -66.26
CA GLU A 2 53.18 -50.89 -65.05
C GLU A 2 52.23 -49.70 -65.06
N GLU A 3 51.93 -49.13 -66.24
CA GLU A 3 50.98 -47.99 -66.32
C GLU A 3 49.51 -48.37 -66.02
N PHE A 4 49.14 -49.62 -66.25
CA PHE A 4 47.77 -50.11 -65.97
C PHE A 4 47.52 -50.34 -64.48
N LEU A 5 48.54 -50.66 -63.70
CA LEU A 5 48.44 -50.88 -62.28
C LEU A 5 48.34 -49.54 -61.46
N VAL A 6 49.00 -48.51 -61.97
CA VAL A 6 48.92 -47.15 -61.34
C VAL A 6 47.54 -46.50 -61.54
N ALA A 7 46.94 -46.69 -62.72
CA ALA A 7 45.60 -46.15 -62.99
C ALA A 7 44.51 -46.84 -62.14
N ALA A 8 44.61 -48.14 -61.87
CA ALA A 8 43.68 -48.90 -61.03
C ALA A 8 43.81 -48.52 -59.54
N ALA A 9 44.99 -48.19 -59.06
CA ALA A 9 45.21 -47.73 -57.66
C ALA A 9 44.66 -46.34 -57.42
N LEU A 10 44.76 -45.43 -58.37
CA LEU A 10 44.26 -44.07 -58.27
C LEU A 10 42.72 -43.98 -58.32
N THR A 11 42.07 -44.83 -59.10
CA THR A 11 40.60 -44.90 -59.16
C THR A 11 40.02 -45.58 -57.93
N GLY A 12 40.69 -46.57 -57.35
CA GLY A 12 40.26 -47.17 -56.07
C GLY A 12 40.37 -46.23 -54.85
N ALA A 13 41.45 -45.45 -54.83
CA ALA A 13 41.65 -44.47 -53.76
C ALA A 13 40.63 -43.33 -53.81
N ALA A 14 40.22 -42.86 -54.98
CA ALA A 14 39.24 -41.83 -55.17
C ALA A 14 37.83 -42.28 -54.70
N THR A 15 37.48 -43.54 -54.99
CA THR A 15 36.14 -44.09 -54.56
C THR A 15 36.08 -44.34 -53.08
N VAL A 16 37.17 -44.76 -52.44
CA VAL A 16 37.22 -44.91 -50.97
C VAL A 16 37.16 -43.54 -50.23
N HIS A 17 37.85 -42.52 -50.79
CA HIS A 17 37.87 -41.21 -50.24
C HIS A 17 36.49 -40.52 -50.29
N THR A 18 35.74 -40.68 -51.41
CA THR A 18 34.37 -40.19 -51.57
C THR A 18 33.38 -40.90 -50.64
N ALA A 19 33.56 -42.23 -50.46
CA ALA A 19 32.71 -43.00 -49.55
C ALA A 19 32.92 -42.66 -48.07
N LEU A 20 34.13 -42.34 -47.65
CA LEU A 20 34.47 -41.89 -46.32
C LEU A 20 33.96 -40.44 -46.02
N GLN A 21 34.05 -39.58 -47.03
CA GLN A 21 33.48 -38.22 -46.88
C GLN A 21 31.96 -38.21 -46.77
N HIS A 22 31.26 -39.06 -47.47
CA HIS A 22 29.79 -39.17 -47.33
C HIS A 22 29.35 -39.82 -46.01
N ARG A 23 30.13 -40.77 -45.47
CA ARG A 23 29.83 -41.32 -44.12
C ARG A 23 30.11 -40.34 -43.00
N SER A 24 31.21 -39.59 -43.12
CA SER A 24 31.47 -38.52 -42.08
C SER A 24 30.45 -37.40 -42.11
N LYS A 25 29.99 -36.95 -43.30
CA LYS A 25 28.93 -35.94 -43.40
C LYS A 25 27.59 -36.40 -42.82
N ARG A 26 27.23 -37.68 -43.00
CA ARG A 26 26.00 -38.23 -42.39
C ARG A 26 26.15 -38.42 -40.90
N LEU A 27 27.32 -38.77 -40.40
CA LEU A 27 27.58 -38.83 -38.95
C LEU A 27 27.59 -37.45 -38.32
N TRP A 28 28.13 -36.42 -38.96
CA TRP A 28 28.10 -35.04 -38.51
C TRP A 28 26.69 -34.45 -38.54
N LEU A 29 25.87 -34.77 -39.54
CA LEU A 29 24.47 -34.38 -39.60
C LEU A 29 23.63 -35.06 -38.52
N LEU A 30 23.87 -36.31 -38.17
CA LEU A 30 23.18 -36.99 -37.07
C LEU A 30 23.64 -36.49 -35.71
N VAL A 31 24.89 -36.15 -35.51
CA VAL A 31 25.43 -35.57 -34.29
C VAL A 31 24.93 -34.12 -34.11
N SER A 32 24.89 -33.33 -35.21
CA SER A 32 24.33 -31.98 -35.14
C SER A 32 22.79 -31.94 -34.92
N THR A 33 22.06 -32.93 -35.46
CA THR A 33 20.61 -33.06 -35.22
C THR A 33 20.31 -33.58 -33.79
N LEU A 34 21.20 -34.41 -33.23
CA LEU A 34 21.07 -34.87 -31.84
C LEU A 34 21.47 -33.79 -30.82
N LEU A 35 22.43 -32.90 -31.17
CA LEU A 35 22.81 -31.75 -30.34
C LEU A 35 21.76 -30.64 -30.33
N VAL A 36 20.90 -30.55 -31.37
CA VAL A 36 19.78 -29.59 -31.41
C VAL A 36 18.59 -30.09 -30.58
N LEU A 37 18.49 -31.41 -30.30
CA LEU A 37 17.42 -32.00 -29.49
C LEU A 37 17.73 -32.09 -27.97
N VAL A 38 18.98 -31.88 -27.60
CA VAL A 38 19.39 -31.67 -26.20
C VAL A 38 19.81 -30.21 -26.08
N GLN A 39 18.88 -29.30 -26.36
CA GLN A 39 18.93 -28.04 -25.65
C GLN A 39 18.72 -28.41 -24.18
N PRO A 40 19.66 -28.11 -23.27
CA PRO A 40 19.28 -28.09 -21.89
C PRO A 40 18.07 -27.15 -21.90
N THR A 41 16.93 -27.62 -21.43
CA THR A 41 15.96 -26.74 -20.88
C THR A 41 16.78 -25.92 -19.91
N ALA A 42 17.24 -24.74 -20.35
CA ALA A 42 17.66 -23.72 -19.41
C ALA A 42 16.43 -23.62 -18.51
N TRP A 43 16.56 -24.22 -17.36
CA TRP A 43 15.68 -23.87 -16.25
C TRP A 43 15.82 -22.38 -16.26
N ALA A 44 14.78 -21.69 -16.71
CA ALA A 44 14.69 -20.28 -16.54
C ALA A 44 14.82 -20.13 -15.01
N GLU A 45 16.04 -19.83 -14.55
CA GLU A 45 16.22 -19.24 -13.24
C GLU A 45 15.32 -18.05 -13.32
N GLY A 46 14.08 -18.24 -12.84
CA GLY A 46 13.07 -17.21 -12.91
C GLY A 46 13.68 -16.02 -12.20
N ASN A 47 13.82 -14.91 -12.91
CA ASN A 47 14.42 -13.71 -12.39
C ASN A 47 13.82 -13.47 -11.00
N MET A 48 14.68 -13.39 -9.98
CA MET A 48 14.25 -13.11 -8.64
C MET A 48 13.80 -11.64 -8.58
N HIS A 49 12.52 -11.45 -8.35
CA HIS A 49 11.98 -10.10 -8.20
C HIS A 49 12.21 -9.57 -6.80
N LYS A 50 12.53 -8.28 -6.69
CA LYS A 50 12.73 -7.59 -5.43
C LYS A 50 11.68 -6.49 -5.26
N VAL A 51 10.87 -6.59 -4.22
CA VAL A 51 9.90 -5.56 -3.83
C VAL A 51 10.46 -4.78 -2.66
N GLY A 52 10.76 -3.51 -2.85
CA GLY A 52 11.12 -2.60 -1.77
C GLY A 52 9.88 -2.10 -1.04
N ILE A 53 9.83 -2.20 0.27
CA ILE A 53 8.73 -1.67 1.08
C ILE A 53 9.28 -0.57 1.97
N VAL A 54 8.83 0.66 1.75
CA VAL A 54 9.17 1.81 2.59
C VAL A 54 7.96 2.21 3.42
N SER A 55 8.12 2.25 4.75
CA SER A 55 7.03 2.52 5.67
C SER A 55 7.40 3.46 6.80
N PHE A 56 6.40 4.13 7.39
CA PHE A 56 6.60 5.04 8.52
C PHE A 56 6.99 4.30 9.80
N PHE A 57 6.36 3.14 10.04
CA PHE A 57 6.65 2.25 11.15
C PHE A 57 6.73 0.80 10.67
N SER A 58 7.27 -0.09 11.52
CA SER A 58 7.32 -1.51 11.24
C SER A 58 5.93 -2.11 11.04
N LEU A 59 5.79 -2.88 9.96
CA LEU A 59 4.58 -3.60 9.60
C LEU A 59 4.74 -5.13 9.69
N ASP A 60 5.83 -5.61 10.25
CA ASP A 60 6.22 -7.04 10.35
C ASP A 60 5.14 -7.89 11.04
N ARG A 61 4.34 -7.30 11.92
CA ARG A 61 3.21 -7.96 12.59
C ARG A 61 1.86 -7.71 11.91
N SER A 62 1.83 -7.02 10.76
CA SER A 62 0.59 -6.75 10.05
C SER A 62 0.10 -7.99 9.28
N PRO A 63 -1.03 -8.61 9.66
CA PRO A 63 -1.57 -9.74 8.91
C PRO A 63 -2.03 -9.34 7.50
N ASN A 64 -2.40 -8.08 7.30
CA ASN A 64 -2.78 -7.55 5.98
C ASN A 64 -1.57 -7.47 5.06
N LEU A 65 -0.42 -6.96 5.54
CA LEU A 65 0.81 -6.94 4.75
C LEU A 65 1.28 -8.36 4.42
N LYS A 66 1.23 -9.28 5.38
CA LYS A 66 1.60 -10.68 5.13
C LYS A 66 0.77 -11.27 3.99
N ARG A 67 -0.56 -11.12 4.03
CA ARG A 67 -1.45 -11.59 2.95
C ARG A 67 -1.13 -10.92 1.61
N ALA A 68 -0.84 -9.61 1.61
CA ALA A 68 -0.44 -8.90 0.40
C ALA A 68 0.86 -9.46 -0.19
N MET A 69 1.86 -9.75 0.64
CA MET A 69 3.11 -10.37 0.20
C MET A 69 2.88 -11.76 -0.41
N ASP A 70 2.00 -12.57 0.18
CA ASP A 70 1.64 -13.89 -0.36
C ASP A 70 0.90 -13.75 -1.71
N THR A 71 0.02 -12.76 -1.84
CA THR A 71 -0.66 -12.44 -3.11
C THR A 71 0.34 -11.99 -4.19
N ILE A 72 1.32 -11.14 -3.83
CA ILE A 72 2.37 -10.72 -4.76
C ILE A 72 3.18 -11.93 -5.24
N ARG A 73 3.61 -12.82 -4.33
CA ARG A 73 4.33 -14.06 -4.72
C ARG A 73 3.50 -14.92 -5.67
N ALA A 74 2.22 -15.13 -5.34
CA ALA A 74 1.33 -15.94 -6.17
C ALA A 74 1.05 -15.33 -7.55
N SER A 75 1.20 -14.02 -7.73
CA SER A 75 0.99 -13.32 -8.99
C SER A 75 2.15 -13.45 -9.98
N VAL A 76 3.33 -13.90 -9.53
CA VAL A 76 4.53 -14.06 -10.35
C VAL A 76 4.71 -15.55 -10.68
N PRO A 77 4.84 -15.94 -11.97
CA PRO A 77 4.90 -17.36 -12.37
C PRO A 77 6.01 -18.15 -11.68
N SER A 78 7.18 -17.55 -11.46
CA SER A 78 8.29 -18.18 -10.75
C SER A 78 8.13 -18.24 -9.25
N GLN A 79 7.19 -17.46 -8.69
CA GLN A 79 7.03 -17.19 -7.25
C GLN A 79 8.31 -16.69 -6.53
N ASN A 80 9.34 -16.36 -7.29
CA ASN A 80 10.63 -15.88 -6.79
C ASN A 80 10.56 -14.38 -6.50
N VAL A 81 9.98 -14.03 -5.36
CA VAL A 81 9.86 -12.64 -4.89
C VAL A 81 10.46 -12.48 -3.52
N THR A 82 11.40 -11.56 -3.39
CA THR A 82 11.98 -11.12 -2.11
C THR A 82 11.43 -9.74 -1.73
N PHE A 83 11.45 -9.44 -0.43
CA PHE A 83 10.96 -8.17 0.10
C PHE A 83 12.05 -7.50 0.93
N GLU A 84 12.36 -6.25 0.58
CA GLU A 84 13.34 -5.40 1.24
C GLU A 84 12.62 -4.30 2.03
N PHE A 85 12.75 -4.30 3.34
CA PHE A 85 12.06 -3.36 4.21
C PHE A 85 12.96 -2.17 4.57
N ARG A 86 12.40 -0.96 4.50
CA ARG A 86 12.99 0.28 5.01
C ARG A 86 11.97 1.02 5.86
N ILE A 87 12.33 1.26 7.11
CA ILE A 87 11.41 1.77 8.13
C ILE A 87 11.91 3.13 8.59
N ALA A 88 11.05 4.14 8.52
CA ALA A 88 11.37 5.50 8.91
C ALA A 88 11.39 5.73 10.43
N GLU A 89 10.84 4.79 11.23
CA GLU A 89 10.77 4.86 12.70
C GLU A 89 10.11 6.16 13.20
N GLY A 90 9.02 6.57 12.54
CA GLY A 90 8.30 7.79 12.88
C GLY A 90 8.93 9.09 12.38
N LYS A 91 9.99 9.03 11.57
CA LYS A 91 10.73 10.20 11.09
C LYS A 91 10.62 10.31 9.57
N SER A 92 9.73 11.17 9.09
CA SER A 92 9.47 11.32 7.64
C SER A 92 10.65 11.90 6.86
N ASP A 93 11.54 12.63 7.51
CA ASP A 93 12.79 13.17 6.93
C ASP A 93 13.78 12.07 6.51
N ARG A 94 13.62 10.83 6.99
CA ARG A 94 14.43 9.68 6.59
C ARG A 94 14.04 9.07 5.24
N TYR A 95 12.84 9.34 4.71
CA TYR A 95 12.35 8.70 3.48
C TYR A 95 13.30 8.85 2.28
N PRO A 96 13.88 10.02 1.98
CA PRO A 96 14.75 10.15 0.81
C PRO A 96 15.94 9.18 0.86
N GLN A 97 16.59 9.03 2.02
CA GLN A 97 17.70 8.10 2.20
C GLN A 97 17.24 6.64 2.09
N LEU A 98 16.12 6.28 2.74
CA LEU A 98 15.59 4.93 2.72
C LEU A 98 15.17 4.47 1.31
N VAL A 99 14.62 5.39 0.52
CA VAL A 99 14.29 5.12 -0.89
C VAL A 99 15.56 5.01 -1.73
N THR A 100 16.56 5.87 -1.51
CA THR A 100 17.86 5.77 -2.18
C THR A 100 18.49 4.40 -1.95
N ASP A 101 18.44 3.89 -0.72
CA ASP A 101 18.95 2.56 -0.39
C ASP A 101 18.21 1.45 -1.16
N LEU A 102 16.88 1.54 -1.31
CA LEU A 102 16.10 0.58 -2.11
C LEU A 102 16.47 0.64 -3.60
N VAL A 103 16.64 1.83 -4.16
CA VAL A 103 17.08 2.01 -5.55
C VAL A 103 18.46 1.40 -5.77
N GLN A 104 19.40 1.61 -4.84
CA GLN A 104 20.74 1.01 -4.88
C GLN A 104 20.74 -0.52 -4.74
N GLN A 105 19.74 -1.09 -4.07
CA GLN A 105 19.52 -2.54 -4.01
C GLN A 105 18.86 -3.11 -5.25
N HIS A 106 18.62 -2.28 -6.28
CA HIS A 106 18.00 -2.67 -7.55
C HIS A 106 16.65 -3.37 -7.34
N VAL A 107 15.76 -2.76 -6.57
CA VAL A 107 14.39 -3.26 -6.44
C VAL A 107 13.61 -3.03 -7.73
N ASP A 108 12.73 -3.97 -8.10
CA ASP A 108 11.91 -3.89 -9.32
C ASP A 108 10.70 -2.98 -9.13
N VAL A 109 10.23 -2.83 -7.89
CA VAL A 109 9.11 -1.96 -7.52
C VAL A 109 9.24 -1.50 -6.08
N ILE A 110 8.84 -0.27 -5.80
CA ILE A 110 8.77 0.29 -4.44
C ILE A 110 7.30 0.37 -4.01
N PHE A 111 6.97 -0.29 -2.91
CA PHE A 111 5.69 -0.13 -2.22
C PHE A 111 5.85 0.93 -1.12
N ALA A 112 5.21 2.07 -1.29
CA ALA A 112 5.37 3.25 -0.43
C ALA A 112 4.16 3.47 0.49
N LEU A 113 4.41 3.45 1.80
CA LEU A 113 3.43 3.58 2.89
C LEU A 113 3.91 4.59 3.94
N PRO A 114 3.20 5.65 4.24
CA PRO A 114 2.01 6.23 3.62
C PRO A 114 2.34 7.08 2.38
N GLY A 115 1.38 7.89 1.90
CA GLY A 115 1.58 8.76 0.74
C GLY A 115 2.75 9.73 0.83
N SER A 116 3.17 10.16 2.03
CA SER A 116 4.39 10.97 2.22
C SER A 116 5.67 10.22 1.83
N ALA A 117 5.70 8.90 2.00
CA ALA A 117 6.79 8.07 1.49
C ALA A 117 6.79 8.02 -0.05
N ALA A 118 5.60 8.00 -0.68
CA ALA A 118 5.48 8.07 -2.13
C ALA A 118 5.97 9.39 -2.71
N VAL A 119 5.68 10.52 -2.04
CA VAL A 119 6.21 11.85 -2.42
C VAL A 119 7.74 11.85 -2.37
N ALA A 120 8.34 11.31 -1.32
CA ALA A 120 9.80 11.19 -1.23
C ALA A 120 10.36 10.24 -2.29
N ALA A 121 9.71 9.12 -2.56
CA ALA A 121 10.13 8.16 -3.58
C ALA A 121 10.13 8.78 -5.00
N GLN A 122 9.11 9.58 -5.33
CA GLN A 122 9.02 10.30 -6.60
C GLN A 122 10.19 11.29 -6.81
N GLN A 123 10.69 11.88 -5.72
CA GLN A 123 11.83 12.80 -5.79
C GLN A 123 13.16 12.07 -6.00
N VAL A 124 13.28 10.82 -5.56
CA VAL A 124 14.51 10.03 -5.64
C VAL A 124 14.62 9.25 -6.96
N THR A 125 13.50 8.74 -7.49
CA THR A 125 13.52 7.95 -8.72
C THR A 125 12.38 8.28 -9.68
N THR A 126 12.72 8.33 -10.97
CA THR A 126 11.76 8.48 -12.08
C THR A 126 11.64 7.21 -12.92
N THR A 127 12.40 6.16 -12.58
CA THR A 127 12.49 4.92 -13.38
C THR A 127 11.99 3.69 -12.64
N VAL A 128 12.31 3.56 -11.34
CA VAL A 128 11.80 2.45 -10.54
C VAL A 128 10.30 2.64 -10.31
N PRO A 129 9.46 1.68 -10.67
CA PRO A 129 8.03 1.72 -10.39
C PRO A 129 7.71 1.98 -8.92
N ILE A 130 6.73 2.82 -8.64
CA ILE A 130 6.27 3.14 -7.29
C ILE A 130 4.78 2.83 -7.20
N VAL A 131 4.40 2.02 -6.23
CA VAL A 131 3.00 1.77 -5.88
C VAL A 131 2.74 2.34 -4.49
N PHE A 132 1.80 3.27 -4.39
CA PHE A 132 1.42 3.86 -3.10
C PHE A 132 0.10 3.31 -2.57
N MET A 133 -0.09 3.40 -1.27
CA MET A 133 -1.35 3.16 -0.57
C MET A 133 -1.51 4.20 0.54
N ILE A 134 -2.77 4.59 0.84
CA ILE A 134 -3.07 5.55 1.91
C ILE A 134 -2.45 6.93 1.63
N ALA A 135 -2.58 7.42 0.42
CA ALA A 135 -2.26 8.81 0.09
C ALA A 135 -3.53 9.66 0.10
N ALA A 136 -3.44 10.86 0.63
CA ALA A 136 -4.40 11.92 0.33
C ALA A 136 -4.46 12.12 -1.21
N ASN A 137 -5.36 12.93 -1.71
CA ASN A 137 -5.55 13.08 -3.15
C ASN A 137 -4.22 13.14 -3.94
N PRO A 138 -3.88 12.12 -4.74
CA PRO A 138 -2.56 11.98 -5.36
C PRO A 138 -2.30 13.02 -6.45
N VAL A 139 -3.35 13.58 -7.05
CA VAL A 139 -3.23 14.69 -8.02
C VAL A 139 -2.85 15.98 -7.29
N THR A 140 -3.49 16.28 -6.16
CA THR A 140 -3.16 17.45 -5.33
C THR A 140 -1.75 17.36 -4.75
N LEU A 141 -1.28 16.13 -4.45
CA LEU A 141 0.10 15.90 -4.01
C LEU A 141 1.13 15.99 -5.15
N GLY A 142 0.69 16.04 -6.41
CA GLY A 142 1.57 16.04 -7.57
C GLY A 142 2.20 14.68 -7.87
N LEU A 143 1.68 13.60 -7.31
CA LEU A 143 2.17 12.24 -7.56
C LEU A 143 1.79 11.75 -8.96
N VAL A 144 0.59 12.09 -9.42
CA VAL A 144 0.06 11.66 -10.73
C VAL A 144 -0.57 12.85 -11.46
N LYS A 145 -0.63 12.79 -12.79
CA LYS A 145 -1.26 13.82 -13.62
C LYS A 145 -2.78 13.75 -13.53
N SER A 146 -3.34 12.55 -13.55
CA SER A 146 -4.76 12.27 -13.34
C SER A 146 -4.90 10.87 -12.72
N LEU A 147 -6.09 10.56 -12.19
CA LEU A 147 -6.37 9.24 -11.61
C LEU A 147 -6.45 8.16 -12.71
N GLU A 148 -7.04 8.49 -13.86
CA GLU A 148 -7.22 7.55 -14.96
C GLU A 148 -5.90 7.24 -15.69
N LYS A 149 -5.02 8.24 -15.83
CA LYS A 149 -3.72 8.12 -16.49
C LYS A 149 -2.63 8.79 -15.67
N PRO A 150 -1.97 8.06 -14.78
CA PRO A 150 -0.90 8.58 -13.92
C PRO A 150 0.23 9.23 -14.70
N GLY A 151 0.65 8.63 -15.82
CA GLY A 151 1.56 9.21 -16.81
C GLY A 151 3.03 9.31 -16.35
N GLY A 152 3.45 8.50 -15.39
CA GLY A 152 4.81 8.42 -14.86
C GLY A 152 5.13 7.02 -14.34
N ASN A 153 6.15 6.91 -13.49
CA ASN A 153 6.53 5.65 -12.86
C ASN A 153 5.74 5.33 -11.56
N ILE A 154 4.65 6.06 -11.29
CA ILE A 154 3.94 5.97 -10.03
C ILE A 154 2.44 5.73 -10.25
N THR A 155 1.87 4.80 -9.49
CA THR A 155 0.45 4.48 -9.43
C THR A 155 0.09 3.99 -8.03
N GLY A 156 -1.15 3.60 -7.78
CA GLY A 156 -1.52 3.00 -6.50
C GLY A 156 -2.98 3.20 -6.13
N LEU A 157 -3.22 3.12 -4.84
CA LEU A 157 -4.53 3.23 -4.22
C LEU A 157 -4.60 4.46 -3.33
N TYR A 158 -5.67 5.24 -3.42
CA TYR A 158 -5.91 6.35 -2.50
C TYR A 158 -7.21 6.16 -1.71
N GLU A 159 -7.18 6.61 -0.45
CA GLU A 159 -8.28 6.36 0.49
C GLU A 159 -9.26 7.51 0.59
N GLU A 160 -8.96 8.63 -0.01
CA GLU A 160 -9.78 9.81 0.12
C GLU A 160 -11.04 9.74 -0.75
N LEU A 161 -12.07 9.05 -0.25
CA LEU A 161 -13.40 9.26 -0.77
C LEU A 161 -13.92 10.63 -0.31
N PRO A 162 -14.52 11.44 -1.20
CA PRO A 162 -14.91 12.83 -0.91
C PRO A 162 -15.81 13.02 0.31
N ASP A 163 -16.42 11.95 0.83
CA ASP A 163 -17.48 11.99 1.82
C ASP A 163 -17.15 11.40 3.18
N PHE A 164 -15.92 10.93 3.44
CA PHE A 164 -15.64 10.26 4.71
C PHE A 164 -15.86 11.14 5.92
N GLN A 165 -15.46 12.41 5.87
CA GLN A 165 -15.67 13.36 6.97
C GLN A 165 -17.15 13.58 7.21
N SER A 166 -17.95 13.77 6.17
CA SER A 166 -19.40 13.91 6.26
C SER A 166 -20.08 12.66 6.81
N LYS A 167 -19.67 11.47 6.38
CA LYS A 167 -20.20 10.20 6.86
C LYS A 167 -19.83 9.94 8.33
N ARG A 168 -18.60 10.27 8.74
CA ARG A 168 -18.17 10.17 10.15
C ARG A 168 -18.93 11.17 11.03
N MET A 169 -19.13 12.40 10.54
CA MET A 169 -19.94 13.38 11.25
C MET A 169 -21.40 12.94 11.38
N ALA A 170 -21.99 12.38 10.32
CA ALA A 170 -23.34 11.82 10.38
C ALA A 170 -23.44 10.68 11.41
N LEU A 171 -22.46 9.76 11.41
CA LEU A 171 -22.39 8.69 12.42
C LEU A 171 -22.30 9.25 13.85
N LEU A 172 -21.47 10.27 14.08
CA LEU A 172 -21.37 10.94 15.37
C LEU A 172 -22.71 11.56 15.79
N THR A 173 -23.37 12.25 14.87
CA THR A 173 -24.70 12.86 15.12
C THR A 173 -25.76 11.80 15.42
N GLU A 174 -25.74 10.66 14.74
CA GLU A 174 -26.66 9.57 15.04
C GLU A 174 -26.43 8.97 16.44
N MET A 175 -25.16 8.81 16.84
CA MET A 175 -24.83 8.24 18.15
C MET A 175 -24.97 9.25 19.29
N VAL A 176 -24.76 10.55 19.03
CA VAL A 176 -24.80 11.63 20.04
C VAL A 176 -25.57 12.83 19.48
N PRO A 177 -26.89 12.73 19.32
CA PRO A 177 -27.72 13.80 18.71
C PRO A 177 -27.66 15.17 19.39
N GLN A 178 -27.31 15.20 20.67
CA GLN A 178 -27.21 16.42 21.46
C GLN A 178 -25.87 17.14 21.31
N ALA A 179 -24.87 16.55 20.65
CA ALA A 179 -23.53 17.14 20.47
C ALA A 179 -23.61 18.43 19.66
N LYS A 180 -23.09 19.54 20.20
CA LYS A 180 -23.09 20.87 19.58
C LYS A 180 -21.71 21.39 19.26
N THR A 181 -20.69 20.93 19.97
CA THR A 181 -19.30 21.32 19.75
C THR A 181 -18.46 20.06 19.50
N ILE A 182 -17.89 19.95 18.31
CA ILE A 182 -17.14 18.78 17.88
C ILE A 182 -15.66 19.13 17.80
N GLY A 183 -14.85 18.37 18.53
CA GLY A 183 -13.41 18.40 18.40
C GLY A 183 -12.97 17.71 17.10
N ILE A 184 -11.99 18.27 16.44
CA ILE A 184 -11.32 17.67 15.28
C ILE A 184 -9.84 17.53 15.60
N LEU A 185 -9.37 16.30 15.76
CA LEU A 185 -7.98 16.01 16.05
C LEU A 185 -7.26 15.56 14.79
N TRP A 186 -6.15 16.21 14.43
CA TRP A 186 -5.40 15.89 13.23
C TRP A 186 -3.89 15.79 13.47
N ASP A 187 -3.23 14.97 12.65
CA ASP A 187 -1.81 14.63 12.74
C ASP A 187 -0.94 15.61 11.95
N ALA A 188 -0.47 16.65 12.62
CA ALA A 188 0.47 17.61 12.05
C ALA A 188 1.89 17.06 11.95
N HIS A 189 2.24 16.05 12.76
CA HIS A 189 3.56 15.45 12.79
C HIS A 189 3.88 14.70 11.48
N SER A 190 2.97 13.85 11.04
CA SER A 190 3.23 12.97 9.88
C SER A 190 2.89 13.62 8.54
N TRP A 191 1.83 14.43 8.49
CA TRP A 191 1.35 15.06 7.24
C TRP A 191 1.95 16.44 6.98
N GLY A 192 2.47 17.10 8.02
CA GLY A 192 2.84 18.51 7.96
C GLY A 192 1.64 19.45 7.85
N GLU A 193 1.88 20.75 8.07
CA GLU A 193 0.81 21.75 8.15
C GLU A 193 -0.01 21.86 6.84
N ARG A 194 0.61 21.77 5.68
CA ARG A 194 -0.08 21.96 4.39
C ARG A 194 -1.13 20.88 4.11
N VAL A 195 -0.77 19.60 4.26
CA VAL A 195 -1.67 18.48 3.93
C VAL A 195 -2.65 18.23 5.06
N GLY A 196 -2.16 18.15 6.30
CA GLY A 196 -2.98 17.84 7.45
C GLY A 196 -4.01 18.92 7.75
N SER A 197 -3.69 20.21 7.60
CA SER A 197 -4.66 21.30 7.77
C SER A 197 -5.78 21.27 6.74
N GLU A 198 -5.51 20.79 5.52
CA GLU A 198 -6.56 20.61 4.51
C GLU A 198 -7.55 19.52 4.89
N MET A 199 -7.06 18.39 5.42
CA MET A 199 -7.91 17.32 5.95
C MET A 199 -8.78 17.84 7.12
N ALA A 200 -8.17 18.58 8.05
CA ALA A 200 -8.90 19.18 9.16
C ALA A 200 -9.98 20.17 8.71
N ARG A 201 -9.69 21.00 7.69
CA ARG A 201 -10.70 21.92 7.12
C ARG A 201 -11.87 21.20 6.45
N ARG A 202 -11.65 20.02 5.85
CA ARG A 202 -12.76 19.23 5.32
C ARG A 202 -13.64 18.66 6.43
N ALA A 203 -13.02 18.19 7.52
CA ALA A 203 -13.77 17.78 8.70
C ALA A 203 -14.53 18.95 9.32
N GLU A 204 -13.92 20.13 9.44
CA GLU A 204 -14.57 21.36 9.88
C GLU A 204 -15.80 21.68 9.03
N LYS A 205 -15.67 21.66 7.71
CA LYS A 205 -16.79 21.88 6.79
C LYS A 205 -17.93 20.88 7.03
N ALA A 206 -17.64 19.61 7.28
CA ALA A 206 -18.64 18.60 7.58
C ALA A 206 -19.34 18.87 8.91
N VAL A 207 -18.58 19.29 9.95
CA VAL A 207 -19.13 19.67 11.26
C VAL A 207 -20.06 20.89 11.15
N LEU A 208 -19.62 21.95 10.45
CA LEU A 208 -20.42 23.15 10.23
C LEU A 208 -21.69 22.86 9.41
N ALA A 209 -21.59 22.01 8.39
CA ALA A 209 -22.74 21.59 7.58
C ALA A 209 -23.78 20.80 8.40
N ALA A 210 -23.36 20.10 9.46
CA ALA A 210 -24.23 19.42 10.41
C ALA A 210 -24.84 20.37 11.48
N GLY A 211 -24.54 21.67 11.42
CA GLY A 211 -25.05 22.68 12.36
C GLY A 211 -24.32 22.72 13.72
N ALA A 212 -23.17 22.06 13.82
CA ALA A 212 -22.34 22.04 15.03
C ALA A 212 -21.17 23.04 14.94
N ARG A 213 -20.55 23.36 16.08
CA ARG A 213 -19.31 24.13 16.15
C ARG A 213 -18.12 23.22 16.07
N ALA A 214 -17.05 23.64 15.42
CA ALA A 214 -15.80 22.89 15.29
C ALA A 214 -14.71 23.50 16.18
N GLU A 215 -13.97 22.63 16.88
CA GLU A 215 -12.74 22.96 17.60
C GLU A 215 -11.60 22.12 17.02
N ILE A 216 -10.64 22.76 16.35
CA ILE A 216 -9.59 22.08 15.61
C ILE A 216 -8.31 22.05 16.44
N VAL A 217 -7.78 20.85 16.69
CA VAL A 217 -6.54 20.66 17.47
C VAL A 217 -5.53 19.87 16.67
N ALA A 218 -4.35 20.45 16.47
CA ALA A 218 -3.20 19.82 15.83
C ALA A 218 -2.35 19.05 16.85
N VAL A 219 -1.92 17.85 16.49
CA VAL A 219 -0.97 17.02 17.27
C VAL A 219 0.36 16.96 16.52
N ARG A 220 1.42 17.46 17.15
CA ARG A 220 2.75 17.60 16.55
C ARG A 220 3.76 16.54 17.00
N GLY A 221 3.30 15.58 17.81
CA GLY A 221 4.12 14.46 18.29
C GLY A 221 3.35 13.60 19.29
N PRO A 222 3.91 12.42 19.65
CA PRO A 222 3.26 11.50 20.61
C PRO A 222 3.00 12.16 21.97
N ASP A 223 3.93 13.00 22.43
CA ASP A 223 3.88 13.68 23.74
C ASP A 223 2.87 14.84 23.76
N ASP A 224 2.29 15.19 22.62
CA ASP A 224 1.34 16.29 22.48
C ASP A 224 -0.13 15.82 22.72
N LEU A 225 -0.35 14.51 22.82
CA LEU A 225 -1.69 13.92 22.92
C LEU A 225 -2.43 14.37 24.18
N GLU A 226 -1.81 14.30 25.36
CA GLU A 226 -2.42 14.72 26.60
C GLU A 226 -2.79 16.23 26.59
N ARG A 227 -1.90 17.06 26.03
CA ARG A 227 -2.15 18.49 25.84
C ARG A 227 -3.34 18.72 24.90
N ALA A 228 -3.41 17.98 23.79
CA ALA A 228 -4.51 18.07 22.85
C ALA A 228 -5.87 17.74 23.51
N PHE A 229 -5.94 16.67 24.30
CA PHE A 229 -7.16 16.33 25.04
C PHE A 229 -7.49 17.34 26.14
N SER A 230 -6.48 17.97 26.75
CA SER A 230 -6.69 19.08 27.70
C SER A 230 -7.33 20.29 27.02
N LEU A 231 -6.90 20.64 25.80
CA LEU A 231 -7.49 21.72 25.00
C LEU A 231 -8.96 21.40 24.62
N LEU A 232 -9.23 20.18 24.17
CA LEU A 232 -10.59 19.73 23.84
C LEU A 232 -11.51 19.82 25.05
N LYS A 233 -11.03 19.46 26.24
CA LYS A 233 -11.77 19.58 27.49
C LYS A 233 -12.05 21.06 27.87
N GLN A 234 -11.05 21.95 27.69
CA GLN A 234 -11.23 23.40 27.93
C GLN A 234 -12.25 24.00 26.96
N ALA A 235 -12.28 23.54 25.71
CA ALA A 235 -13.24 23.96 24.70
C ALA A 235 -14.64 23.33 24.91
N GLN A 236 -14.81 22.47 25.92
CA GLN A 236 -16.06 21.78 26.23
C GLN A 236 -16.69 21.09 25.02
N VAL A 237 -15.88 20.31 24.27
CA VAL A 237 -16.37 19.53 23.14
C VAL A 237 -17.28 18.38 23.60
N ASP A 238 -18.34 18.11 22.84
CA ASP A 238 -19.36 17.09 23.14
C ASP A 238 -19.07 15.76 22.39
N GLY A 239 -18.23 15.80 21.35
CA GLY A 239 -17.84 14.67 20.55
C GLY A 239 -16.54 14.94 19.80
N LEU A 240 -15.93 13.89 19.24
CA LEU A 240 -14.61 13.97 18.64
C LEU A 240 -14.58 13.26 17.30
N LEU A 241 -14.07 13.93 16.29
CA LEU A 241 -13.63 13.33 15.02
C LEU A 241 -12.11 13.24 15.03
N ILE A 242 -11.57 12.03 14.84
CA ILE A 242 -10.14 11.80 14.69
C ILE A 242 -9.85 11.63 13.22
N GLU A 243 -9.05 12.54 12.67
CA GLU A 243 -8.62 12.45 11.28
C GLU A 243 -7.54 11.38 11.12
N GLN A 244 -7.45 10.87 9.90
CA GLN A 244 -6.46 9.85 9.61
C GLN A 244 -5.04 10.43 9.64
N GLY A 245 -4.13 9.72 10.30
CA GLY A 245 -2.71 10.08 10.34
C GLY A 245 -1.83 8.92 10.78
N PRO A 246 -0.63 8.79 10.22
CA PRO A 246 0.31 7.74 10.59
C PRO A 246 0.62 7.71 12.10
N LEU A 247 0.88 8.85 12.72
CA LEU A 247 1.08 8.94 14.17
C LEU A 247 -0.10 8.34 14.93
N PHE A 248 -1.32 8.67 14.53
CA PHE A 248 -2.54 8.24 15.22
C PHE A 248 -2.79 6.74 15.09
N ILE A 249 -2.44 6.13 13.95
CA ILE A 249 -2.55 4.68 13.74
C ILE A 249 -1.75 3.93 14.81
N PHE A 250 -0.54 4.41 15.11
CA PHE A 250 0.33 3.79 16.13
C PHE A 250 -0.03 4.16 17.55
N GLN A 251 -0.68 5.29 17.73
CA GLN A 251 -1.21 5.76 19.03
C GLN A 251 -2.69 5.38 19.24
N ALA A 252 -3.23 4.44 18.45
CA ALA A 252 -4.65 4.10 18.48
C ALA A 252 -5.15 3.72 19.87
N LYS A 253 -4.37 2.93 20.61
CA LYS A 253 -4.70 2.55 22.00
C LYS A 253 -4.73 3.77 22.93
N LYS A 254 -3.68 4.60 22.88
CA LYS A 254 -3.58 5.81 23.70
C LYS A 254 -4.71 6.80 23.41
N LEU A 255 -5.05 6.98 22.12
CA LEU A 255 -6.16 7.83 21.70
C LEU A 255 -7.52 7.31 22.21
N ALA A 256 -7.75 6.00 22.16
CA ALA A 256 -8.96 5.39 22.68
C ALA A 256 -9.06 5.54 24.20
N GLU A 257 -7.94 5.35 24.94
CA GLU A 257 -7.85 5.53 26.38
C GLU A 257 -8.14 6.98 26.78
N LEU A 258 -7.49 7.96 26.14
CA LEU A 258 -7.69 9.38 26.41
C LEU A 258 -9.14 9.84 26.13
N ALA A 259 -9.74 9.35 25.03
CA ALA A 259 -11.14 9.63 24.72
C ALA A 259 -12.09 9.05 25.80
N ALA A 260 -11.83 7.83 26.24
CA ALA A 260 -12.62 7.19 27.31
C ALA A 260 -12.46 7.89 28.66
N GLU A 261 -11.24 8.26 29.05
CA GLU A 261 -10.96 9.04 30.27
C GLU A 261 -11.64 10.40 30.26
N ALA A 262 -11.62 11.07 29.11
CA ALA A 262 -12.30 12.35 28.91
C ALA A 262 -13.84 12.21 28.77
N LYS A 263 -14.37 10.98 28.69
CA LYS A 263 -15.77 10.65 28.38
C LYS A 263 -16.25 11.31 27.09
N LEU A 264 -15.38 11.41 26.10
CA LEU A 264 -15.66 11.98 24.79
C LEU A 264 -16.04 10.86 23.80
N PRO A 265 -17.26 10.86 23.27
CA PRO A 265 -17.63 10.03 22.14
C PRO A 265 -16.77 10.36 20.93
N ALA A 266 -15.98 9.40 20.45
CA ALA A 266 -15.06 9.61 19.35
C ALA A 266 -15.38 8.69 18.17
N ILE A 267 -15.39 9.25 16.94
CA ILE A 267 -15.45 8.52 15.69
C ILE A 267 -14.06 8.51 15.06
N TYR A 268 -13.60 7.32 14.72
CA TYR A 268 -12.26 7.05 14.24
C TYR A 268 -12.25 6.72 12.74
N PRO A 269 -11.09 6.92 12.08
CA PRO A 269 -10.98 6.66 10.64
C PRO A 269 -10.85 5.17 10.27
N LEU A 270 -10.39 4.30 11.19
CA LEU A 270 -10.06 2.91 10.91
C LEU A 270 -10.50 1.99 12.05
N SER A 271 -10.77 0.72 11.73
CA SER A 271 -11.26 -0.29 12.70
C SER A 271 -10.25 -0.64 13.81
N ASN A 272 -8.95 -0.46 13.59
CA ASN A 272 -7.94 -0.71 14.62
C ASN A 272 -8.12 0.15 15.88
N TYR A 273 -8.66 1.37 15.76
CA TYR A 273 -8.97 2.22 16.92
C TYR A 273 -10.15 1.66 17.72
N THR A 274 -11.18 1.17 17.05
CA THR A 274 -12.33 0.54 17.70
C THR A 274 -11.93 -0.77 18.38
N GLN A 275 -11.03 -1.55 17.75
CA GLN A 275 -10.42 -2.74 18.36
C GLN A 275 -9.56 -2.39 19.58
N ALA A 276 -8.95 -1.21 19.60
CA ALA A 276 -8.17 -0.71 20.73
C ALA A 276 -9.01 -0.11 21.86
N GLY A 277 -10.35 -0.12 21.74
CA GLY A 277 -11.28 0.39 22.77
C GLY A 277 -12.03 1.67 22.39
N GLY A 278 -11.84 2.21 21.19
CA GLY A 278 -12.60 3.38 20.69
C GLY A 278 -14.07 3.05 20.43
N LEU A 279 -14.92 4.09 20.42
CA LEU A 279 -16.38 3.95 20.33
C LEU A 279 -16.86 3.37 18.98
N ALA A 280 -16.50 4.02 17.89
CA ALA A 280 -16.88 3.59 16.55
C ALA A 280 -15.90 4.11 15.51
N SER A 281 -15.77 3.38 14.41
CA SER A 281 -14.96 3.77 13.26
C SER A 281 -15.71 3.59 11.97
N LEU A 282 -15.50 4.52 11.04
CA LEU A 282 -15.99 4.44 9.67
C LEU A 282 -14.85 4.83 8.72
N GLY A 283 -14.41 3.90 7.91
CA GLY A 283 -13.31 4.13 6.98
C GLY A 283 -13.05 2.96 6.04
N PRO A 284 -11.94 3.02 5.29
CA PRO A 284 -11.62 2.01 4.30
C PRO A 284 -11.31 0.64 4.93
N ASP A 285 -11.61 -0.41 4.18
CA ASP A 285 -11.16 -1.76 4.50
C ASP A 285 -9.67 -1.91 4.13
N LEU A 286 -8.80 -1.78 5.14
CA LEU A 286 -7.35 -1.91 4.92
C LEU A 286 -6.95 -3.29 4.38
N ALA A 287 -7.67 -4.35 4.71
CA ALA A 287 -7.35 -5.68 4.20
C ALA A 287 -7.59 -5.73 2.68
N ASP A 288 -8.68 -5.15 2.22
CA ASP A 288 -9.02 -5.00 0.81
C ASP A 288 -7.99 -4.12 0.09
N ASN A 289 -7.65 -2.97 0.66
CA ASN A 289 -6.65 -2.05 0.10
C ASN A 289 -5.28 -2.71 -0.08
N PHE A 290 -4.81 -3.49 0.89
CA PHE A 290 -3.57 -4.25 0.77
C PHE A 290 -3.62 -5.28 -0.36
N GLN A 291 -4.77 -5.94 -0.58
CA GLN A 291 -4.94 -6.91 -1.66
C GLN A 291 -4.96 -6.22 -3.03
N HIS A 292 -5.66 -5.11 -3.18
CA HIS A 292 -5.65 -4.31 -4.41
C HIS A 292 -4.24 -3.82 -4.74
N THR A 293 -3.53 -3.28 -3.75
CA THR A 293 -2.13 -2.84 -3.92
C THR A 293 -1.21 -4.00 -4.32
N ALA A 294 -1.39 -5.18 -3.73
CA ALA A 294 -0.67 -6.38 -4.14
C ALA A 294 -0.92 -6.74 -5.60
N GLY A 295 -2.16 -6.57 -6.07
CA GLY A 295 -2.54 -6.74 -7.48
C GLY A 295 -1.78 -5.78 -8.41
N TYR A 296 -1.62 -4.50 -8.03
CA TYR A 296 -0.81 -3.54 -8.80
C TYR A 296 0.66 -3.96 -8.89
N ILE A 297 1.25 -4.32 -7.75
CA ILE A 297 2.64 -4.80 -7.70
C ILE A 297 2.81 -6.04 -8.58
N GLY A 298 1.89 -7.00 -8.48
CA GLY A 298 1.91 -8.19 -9.32
C GLY A 298 1.84 -7.86 -10.83
N LYS A 299 0.94 -6.96 -11.25
CA LYS A 299 0.87 -6.51 -12.65
C LYS A 299 2.19 -5.90 -13.11
N ILE A 300 2.82 -5.05 -12.29
CA ILE A 300 4.10 -4.39 -12.61
C ILE A 300 5.23 -5.41 -12.72
N LEU A 301 5.34 -6.36 -11.80
CA LEU A 301 6.33 -7.44 -11.87
C LEU A 301 6.16 -8.33 -13.10
N ASN A 302 4.95 -8.40 -13.66
CA ASN A 302 4.66 -9.08 -14.93
C ASN A 302 4.75 -8.15 -16.16
N GLY A 303 5.36 -6.97 -16.04
CA GLY A 303 5.69 -6.08 -17.14
C GLY A 303 4.67 -4.98 -17.44
N ALA A 304 3.64 -4.78 -16.62
CA ALA A 304 2.73 -3.65 -16.80
C ALA A 304 3.43 -2.32 -16.48
N ASN A 305 3.14 -1.30 -17.29
CA ASN A 305 3.68 0.03 -17.07
C ASN A 305 2.82 0.78 -16.05
N PRO A 306 3.40 1.31 -14.94
CA PRO A 306 2.66 2.13 -13.97
C PRO A 306 1.91 3.31 -14.58
N ALA A 307 2.44 3.90 -15.65
CA ALA A 307 1.83 5.03 -16.35
C ALA A 307 0.42 4.74 -16.90
N ASP A 308 0.13 3.46 -17.19
CA ASP A 308 -1.12 2.99 -17.81
C ASP A 308 -2.07 2.33 -16.79
N LEU A 309 -1.63 2.19 -15.54
CA LEU A 309 -2.43 1.65 -14.45
C LEU A 309 -3.16 2.79 -13.73
N ALA A 310 -4.45 2.90 -13.92
CA ALA A 310 -5.26 3.92 -13.24
C ALA A 310 -5.07 3.87 -11.72
N VAL A 311 -5.08 5.03 -11.08
CA VAL A 311 -5.12 5.12 -9.63
C VAL A 311 -6.55 4.90 -9.17
N GLU A 312 -6.77 3.90 -8.34
CA GLU A 312 -8.10 3.53 -7.83
C GLU A 312 -8.33 4.12 -6.44
N GLY A 313 -9.60 4.48 -6.17
CA GLY A 313 -10.04 4.83 -4.83
C GLY A 313 -10.35 3.57 -4.02
N SER A 314 -10.26 3.66 -2.70
CA SER A 314 -10.75 2.60 -1.80
C SER A 314 -12.27 2.50 -1.92
N GLU A 315 -12.78 1.39 -2.46
CA GLU A 315 -14.23 1.21 -2.69
C GLU A 315 -14.94 0.67 -1.45
N LYS A 316 -14.28 -0.19 -0.70
CA LYS A 316 -14.88 -0.87 0.44
C LYS A 316 -14.68 -0.11 1.74
N THR A 317 -15.78 0.17 2.40
CA THR A 317 -15.80 0.85 3.70
C THR A 317 -16.26 -0.12 4.80
N LEU A 318 -15.74 0.06 6.00
CA LEU A 318 -16.14 -0.70 7.19
C LEU A 318 -16.65 0.24 8.27
N LEU A 319 -17.86 -0.05 8.77
CA LEU A 319 -18.40 0.51 10.00
C LEU A 319 -18.18 -0.51 11.12
N THR A 320 -17.36 -0.15 12.11
CA THR A 320 -17.13 -0.97 13.30
C THR A 320 -17.59 -0.21 14.53
N VAL A 321 -18.35 -0.85 15.42
CA VAL A 321 -18.86 -0.26 16.65
C VAL A 321 -18.41 -1.10 17.84
N ASN A 322 -18.00 -0.47 18.93
CA ASN A 322 -17.64 -1.13 20.19
C ASN A 322 -18.76 -0.95 21.21
N SER A 323 -19.50 -2.04 21.48
CA SER A 323 -20.63 -2.03 22.40
C SER A 323 -20.23 -1.77 23.84
N LYS A 324 -19.05 -2.25 24.25
CA LYS A 324 -18.50 -2.02 25.58
C LYS A 324 -18.12 -0.54 25.77
N ALA A 325 -17.48 0.07 24.77
CA ALA A 325 -17.14 1.49 24.80
C ALA A 325 -18.42 2.36 24.84
N ALA A 326 -19.42 2.03 24.03
CA ALA A 326 -20.70 2.70 24.04
C ALA A 326 -21.38 2.64 25.43
N LYS A 327 -21.42 1.44 26.04
CA LYS A 327 -21.93 1.24 27.41
C LYS A 327 -21.17 2.05 28.46
N ASN A 328 -19.84 2.08 28.37
CA ASN A 328 -19.01 2.86 29.32
C ASN A 328 -19.24 4.37 29.20
N LEU A 329 -19.57 4.87 28.03
CA LEU A 329 -19.93 6.26 27.76
C LEU A 329 -21.41 6.56 28.06
N GLY A 330 -22.23 5.54 28.37
CA GLY A 330 -23.67 5.70 28.56
C GLY A 330 -24.43 6.04 27.27
N ILE A 331 -23.90 5.66 26.11
CA ILE A 331 -24.45 5.93 24.79
C ILE A 331 -25.16 4.69 24.28
N PRO A 332 -26.48 4.72 24.00
CA PRO A 332 -27.15 3.64 23.32
C PRO A 332 -26.69 3.58 21.86
N ILE A 333 -26.47 2.36 21.34
CA ILE A 333 -26.20 2.20 19.90
C ILE A 333 -27.55 2.23 19.18
N PRO A 334 -27.80 3.22 18.30
CA PRO A 334 -29.08 3.31 17.59
C PRO A 334 -29.32 2.09 16.71
N PRO A 335 -30.57 1.56 16.59
CA PRO A 335 -30.87 0.39 15.78
C PRO A 335 -30.38 0.51 14.31
N GLN A 336 -30.49 1.72 13.73
CA GLN A 336 -30.01 1.97 12.36
C GLN A 336 -28.49 1.90 12.23
N VAL A 337 -27.73 2.25 13.27
CA VAL A 337 -26.27 2.09 13.30
C VAL A 337 -25.92 0.62 13.47
N GLN A 338 -26.63 -0.07 14.38
CA GLN A 338 -26.41 -1.50 14.63
C GLN A 338 -26.68 -2.36 13.38
N SER A 339 -27.75 -2.07 12.63
CA SER A 339 -28.14 -2.86 11.46
C SER A 339 -27.19 -2.71 10.26
N ARG A 340 -26.45 -1.59 10.15
CA ARG A 340 -25.51 -1.34 9.07
C ARG A 340 -24.04 -1.52 9.47
N ALA A 341 -23.78 -1.86 10.75
CA ALA A 341 -22.42 -2.12 11.22
C ALA A 341 -21.90 -3.44 10.60
N ASP A 342 -20.71 -3.38 9.98
CA ASP A 342 -20.02 -4.56 9.46
C ASP A 342 -19.46 -5.42 10.60
N SER A 343 -19.17 -4.79 11.76
CA SER A 343 -18.67 -5.48 12.95
C SER A 343 -19.11 -4.76 14.23
N ILE A 344 -19.54 -5.52 15.22
CA ILE A 344 -19.79 -5.06 16.58
C ILE A 344 -18.83 -5.79 17.51
N ILE A 345 -17.99 -5.04 18.22
CA ILE A 345 -17.02 -5.54 19.19
C ILE A 345 -17.65 -5.47 20.58
N GLU A 346 -17.51 -6.56 21.36
CA GLU A 346 -18.01 -6.68 22.73
C GLU A 346 -16.91 -6.44 23.78
#